data_8e9b691777e842e031cfaa4139594dd0
#
_entry.id   8e9b691777e842e031cfaa4139594dd0
#
_cell.length_a   1.000
_cell.length_b   1.000
_cell.length_c   1.000
_cell.angle_alpha   90.00
_cell.angle_beta   90.00
_cell.angle_gamma   90.00
#
_symmetry.space_group_name_H-M   'P 1'
#
loop_
_entity.id
_entity.type
_entity.pdbx_description
1 polymer ?
#
loop_
_entity_poly.entity_id
_entity_poly.type
_entity_poly.pdbx_seq_one_letter_code
_entity_poly.pdbx_strand_id
1 'polypeptide(L)'
;HISIVGMAFYKLLRKRRVSYTAAFVCSAALILSYAVMTGNAVSTRRAVGMFILTMLAAALGRCTDMLNSLGIMVIYLLWDNPMVLGYAGFVFSVGAILAIGIVTPVMSAPKGGKFWASVSIQLPMLPVVAMNYYELPLFAVFVNLIVIPALPVVFISGLLASAAGCFGVMPGKLLVFPAFAVLKLYEVLCGLVMKLPGASVITGAPDGYRIFLFYAVMSGFLVAFSLKKRAIECGLKEKSQILYSVQRGVCTAVLLAILLVKPKTAAQLDILDVGQGDGIFYRFESGTCIFIDGGSSDRKQLGENVIMPFLKYNGIQSIS
;
A
#
# COMPACT_ATOMS: atom_id res chain seq x y z
N HIS A 1 -8.42 -8.54 -2.81
CA HIS A 1 -8.84 -9.48 -3.87
C HIS A 1 -9.33 -10.81 -3.27
N ILE A 2 -8.61 -11.43 -2.38
CA ILE A 2 -9.01 -12.70 -1.73
C ILE A 2 -10.39 -12.58 -1.08
N SER A 3 -10.62 -11.54 -0.28
CA SER A 3 -11.91 -11.31 0.37
C SER A 3 -13.04 -11.06 -0.64
N ILE A 4 -12.75 -10.42 -1.79
CA ILE A 4 -13.73 -10.17 -2.84
C ILE A 4 -14.16 -11.51 -3.46
N VAL A 5 -13.21 -12.36 -3.84
CA VAL A 5 -13.48 -13.68 -4.44
C VAL A 5 -14.23 -14.58 -3.46
N GLY A 6 -13.73 -14.68 -2.22
CA GLY A 6 -14.35 -15.52 -1.19
C GLY A 6 -15.76 -15.09 -0.85
N MET A 7 -15.98 -13.78 -0.65
CA MET A 7 -17.30 -13.24 -0.34
C MET A 7 -18.27 -13.36 -1.51
N ALA A 8 -17.80 -13.13 -2.74
CA ALA A 8 -18.63 -13.31 -3.94
C ALA A 8 -19.07 -14.75 -4.10
N PHE A 9 -18.15 -15.70 -3.92
CA PHE A 9 -18.46 -17.14 -3.99
C PHE A 9 -19.40 -17.57 -2.84
N TYR A 10 -19.15 -17.13 -1.61
CA TYR A 10 -20.04 -17.38 -0.49
C TYR A 10 -21.47 -16.87 -0.75
N LYS A 11 -21.60 -15.61 -1.22
CA LYS A 11 -22.92 -15.02 -1.55
C LYS A 11 -23.60 -15.77 -2.68
N LEU A 12 -22.86 -16.26 -3.67
CA LEU A 12 -23.40 -17.07 -4.78
C LEU A 12 -23.98 -18.39 -4.26
N LEU A 13 -23.27 -19.12 -3.40
CA LEU A 13 -23.75 -20.34 -2.76
C LEU A 13 -24.99 -20.08 -1.91
N ARG A 14 -24.99 -18.99 -1.13
CA ARG A 14 -26.15 -18.61 -0.32
C ARG A 14 -27.37 -18.25 -1.18
N LYS A 15 -27.18 -17.61 -2.33
CA LYS A 15 -28.25 -17.35 -3.31
C LYS A 15 -28.84 -18.65 -3.88
N ARG A 16 -28.03 -19.69 -3.97
CA ARG A 16 -28.43 -21.04 -4.40
C ARG A 16 -29.04 -21.89 -3.25
N ARG A 17 -29.37 -21.25 -2.10
CA ARG A 17 -29.96 -21.90 -0.91
C ARG A 17 -29.07 -22.99 -0.26
N VAL A 18 -27.77 -22.99 -0.51
CA VAL A 18 -26.81 -23.85 0.17
C VAL A 18 -26.79 -23.49 1.67
N SER A 19 -26.66 -24.46 2.56
CA SER A 19 -26.58 -24.23 4.02
C SER A 19 -25.44 -23.29 4.39
N TYR A 20 -25.54 -22.59 5.52
CA TYR A 20 -24.49 -21.65 5.99
C TYR A 20 -23.16 -22.36 6.17
N THR A 21 -23.17 -23.55 6.77
CA THR A 21 -21.96 -24.34 7.04
C THR A 21 -21.32 -24.84 5.75
N ALA A 22 -22.11 -25.39 4.80
CA ALA A 22 -21.56 -25.86 3.53
C ALA A 22 -21.02 -24.70 2.67
N ALA A 23 -21.70 -23.56 2.63
CA ALA A 23 -21.23 -22.37 1.94
C ALA A 23 -19.92 -21.84 2.54
N PHE A 24 -19.79 -21.86 3.88
CA PHE A 24 -18.55 -21.52 4.58
C PHE A 24 -17.41 -22.46 4.20
N VAL A 25 -17.61 -23.78 4.34
CA VAL A 25 -16.58 -24.79 4.06
C VAL A 25 -16.11 -24.71 2.62
N CYS A 26 -17.03 -24.63 1.65
CA CYS A 26 -16.68 -24.50 0.23
C CYS A 26 -15.92 -23.20 -0.07
N SER A 27 -16.31 -22.10 0.53
CA SER A 27 -15.61 -20.82 0.32
C SER A 27 -14.24 -20.81 1.00
N ALA A 28 -14.10 -21.39 2.18
CA ALA A 28 -12.82 -21.55 2.86
C ALA A 28 -11.87 -22.45 2.05
N ALA A 29 -12.36 -23.59 1.54
CA ALA A 29 -11.57 -24.49 0.69
C ALA A 29 -11.07 -23.81 -0.59
N LEU A 30 -11.94 -23.04 -1.26
CA LEU A 30 -11.57 -22.25 -2.45
C LEU A 30 -10.46 -21.23 -2.13
N ILE A 31 -10.57 -20.51 -1.02
CA ILE A 31 -9.60 -19.49 -0.63
C ILE A 31 -8.28 -20.11 -0.18
N LEU A 32 -8.32 -21.23 0.51
CA LEU A 32 -7.12 -21.98 0.91
C LEU A 32 -6.39 -22.55 -0.31
N SER A 33 -7.10 -23.14 -1.28
CA SER A 33 -6.48 -23.59 -2.53
C SER A 33 -5.84 -22.43 -3.31
N TYR A 34 -6.51 -21.29 -3.37
CA TYR A 34 -5.92 -20.07 -3.95
C TYR A 34 -4.65 -19.62 -3.21
N ALA A 35 -4.63 -19.68 -1.88
CA ALA A 35 -3.44 -19.34 -1.10
C ALA A 35 -2.24 -20.22 -1.42
N VAL A 36 -2.46 -21.54 -1.57
CA VAL A 36 -1.42 -22.50 -1.98
C VAL A 36 -0.92 -22.16 -3.38
N MET A 37 -1.81 -21.90 -4.34
CA MET A 37 -1.45 -21.55 -5.71
C MET A 37 -0.64 -20.26 -5.80
N THR A 38 -0.86 -19.29 -4.89
CA THR A 38 -0.12 -18.01 -4.85
C THR A 38 1.17 -18.06 -4.02
N GLY A 39 1.67 -19.25 -3.69
CA GLY A 39 2.92 -19.43 -2.95
C GLY A 39 2.85 -19.03 -1.47
N ASN A 40 1.66 -18.94 -0.91
CA ASN A 40 1.43 -18.74 0.54
C ASN A 40 2.12 -17.48 1.12
N ALA A 41 2.23 -16.43 0.31
CA ALA A 41 2.85 -15.17 0.72
C ALA A 41 2.22 -14.64 2.03
N VAL A 42 2.99 -13.94 2.86
CA VAL A 42 2.56 -13.43 4.18
C VAL A 42 1.27 -12.60 4.09
N SER A 43 1.16 -11.73 3.08
CA SER A 43 -0.04 -10.93 2.83
C SER A 43 -1.25 -11.78 2.45
N THR A 44 -1.04 -12.89 1.73
CA THR A 44 -2.09 -13.88 1.38
C THR A 44 -2.55 -14.63 2.61
N ARG A 45 -1.63 -15.18 3.42
CA ARG A 45 -1.94 -15.87 4.68
C ARG A 45 -2.79 -14.99 5.61
N ARG A 46 -2.44 -13.71 5.78
CA ARG A 46 -3.21 -12.76 6.56
C ARG A 46 -4.62 -12.56 6.00
N ALA A 47 -4.75 -12.33 4.69
CA ALA A 47 -6.06 -12.08 4.08
C ALA A 47 -6.98 -13.32 4.16
N VAL A 48 -6.44 -14.50 3.98
CA VAL A 48 -7.15 -15.79 4.13
C VAL A 48 -7.60 -15.97 5.59
N GLY A 49 -6.71 -15.79 6.56
CA GLY A 49 -7.05 -15.93 7.97
C GLY A 49 -8.13 -14.95 8.42
N MET A 50 -8.02 -13.68 8.03
CA MET A 50 -9.05 -12.68 8.32
C MET A 50 -10.40 -13.04 7.67
N PHE A 51 -10.40 -13.57 6.45
CA PHE A 51 -11.61 -14.05 5.79
C PHE A 51 -12.22 -15.22 6.57
N ILE A 52 -11.43 -16.22 6.97
CA ILE A 52 -11.90 -17.37 7.76
C ILE A 52 -12.47 -16.89 9.09
N LEU A 53 -11.78 -15.99 9.81
CA LEU A 53 -12.27 -15.43 11.08
C LEU A 53 -13.60 -14.71 10.90
N THR A 54 -13.75 -13.93 9.82
CA THR A 54 -14.99 -13.22 9.50
C THR A 54 -16.13 -14.19 9.24
N MET A 55 -15.89 -15.24 8.47
CA MET A 55 -16.89 -16.25 8.15
C MET A 55 -17.25 -17.11 9.36
N LEU A 56 -16.26 -17.46 10.19
CA LEU A 56 -16.47 -18.22 11.43
C LEU A 56 -17.34 -17.42 12.41
N ALA A 57 -17.07 -16.14 12.60
CA ALA A 57 -17.88 -15.29 13.46
C ALA A 57 -19.32 -15.18 12.94
N ALA A 58 -19.49 -15.01 11.62
CA ALA A 58 -20.83 -15.00 11.01
C ALA A 58 -21.58 -16.32 11.22
N ALA A 59 -20.88 -17.48 11.15
CA ALA A 59 -21.46 -18.80 11.44
C ALA A 59 -21.86 -18.95 12.92
N LEU A 60 -21.12 -18.30 13.83
CA LEU A 60 -21.40 -18.28 15.27
C LEU A 60 -22.43 -17.19 15.68
N GLY A 61 -22.99 -16.45 14.71
CA GLY A 61 -23.93 -15.35 14.97
C GLY A 61 -23.27 -14.13 15.63
N ARG A 62 -21.97 -13.98 15.52
CA ARG A 62 -21.19 -12.88 16.10
C ARG A 62 -20.82 -11.84 15.06
N CYS A 63 -20.77 -10.56 15.47
CA CYS A 63 -20.22 -9.50 14.65
C CYS A 63 -18.70 -9.57 14.67
N THR A 64 -18.08 -9.42 13.50
CA THR A 64 -16.62 -9.29 13.38
C THR A 64 -16.22 -7.84 13.36
N ASP A 65 -15.18 -7.50 14.13
CA ASP A 65 -14.41 -6.28 13.96
C ASP A 65 -13.16 -6.58 13.14
N MET A 66 -12.91 -5.74 12.14
CA MET A 66 -11.76 -5.85 11.23
C MET A 66 -10.44 -5.72 11.99
N LEU A 67 -10.36 -4.83 12.99
CA LEU A 67 -9.14 -4.60 13.76
C LEU A 67 -8.86 -5.76 14.72
N ASN A 68 -9.89 -6.35 15.34
CA ASN A 68 -9.72 -7.54 16.16
C ASN A 68 -9.25 -8.74 15.33
N SER A 69 -9.84 -8.95 14.16
CA SER A 69 -9.42 -10.00 13.24
C SER A 69 -7.97 -9.79 12.76
N LEU A 70 -7.58 -8.53 12.52
CA LEU A 70 -6.20 -8.18 12.19
C LEU A 70 -5.25 -8.52 13.36
N GLY A 71 -5.63 -8.13 14.60
CA GLY A 71 -4.83 -8.39 15.80
C GLY A 71 -4.54 -9.89 15.98
N ILE A 72 -5.58 -10.72 15.87
CA ILE A 72 -5.42 -12.19 15.94
C ILE A 72 -4.46 -12.70 14.86
N MET A 73 -4.58 -12.21 13.62
CA MET A 73 -3.72 -12.64 12.53
C MET A 73 -2.28 -12.14 12.67
N VAL A 74 -2.08 -10.94 13.20
CA VAL A 74 -0.72 -10.42 13.49
C VAL A 74 -0.06 -11.27 14.56
N ILE A 75 -0.75 -11.59 15.67
CA ILE A 75 -0.22 -12.46 16.72
C ILE A 75 0.14 -13.83 16.15
N TYR A 76 -0.74 -14.43 15.35
CA TYR A 76 -0.49 -15.73 14.70
C TYR A 76 0.76 -15.70 13.80
N LEU A 77 0.90 -14.69 12.94
CA LEU A 77 2.03 -14.58 12.01
C LEU A 77 3.35 -14.31 12.72
N LEU A 78 3.34 -13.50 13.79
CA LEU A 78 4.54 -13.21 14.59
C LEU A 78 4.96 -14.40 15.46
N TRP A 79 4.00 -15.20 15.90
CA TRP A 79 4.29 -16.45 16.60
C TRP A 79 4.98 -17.47 15.69
N ASP A 80 4.53 -17.57 14.45
CA ASP A 80 5.11 -18.46 13.44
C ASP A 80 6.51 -17.99 13.01
N ASN A 81 6.69 -16.68 12.75
CA ASN A 81 7.98 -16.10 12.36
C ASN A 81 8.07 -14.62 12.75
N PRO A 82 8.80 -14.24 13.81
CA PRO A 82 8.94 -12.85 14.23
C PRO A 82 9.66 -11.96 13.20
N MET A 83 10.49 -12.52 12.31
CA MET A 83 11.20 -11.77 11.26
C MET A 83 10.25 -11.19 10.19
N VAL A 84 8.99 -11.59 10.18
CA VAL A 84 7.96 -11.05 9.29
C VAL A 84 7.78 -9.54 9.46
N LEU A 85 8.10 -8.97 10.62
CA LEU A 85 8.11 -7.52 10.85
C LEU A 85 9.01 -6.75 9.89
N GLY A 86 10.11 -7.34 9.43
CA GLY A 86 11.03 -6.74 8.44
C GLY A 86 10.54 -6.84 6.99
N TYR A 87 9.51 -7.63 6.71
CA TYR A 87 9.02 -7.77 5.34
C TYR A 87 8.08 -6.63 4.94
N ALA A 88 8.45 -5.89 3.91
CA ALA A 88 7.64 -4.78 3.39
C ALA A 88 6.18 -5.19 3.11
N GLY A 89 5.96 -6.39 2.54
CA GLY A 89 4.61 -6.91 2.26
C GLY A 89 3.74 -7.09 3.52
N PHE A 90 4.34 -7.44 4.67
CA PHE A 90 3.63 -7.50 5.94
C PHE A 90 3.26 -6.08 6.42
N VAL A 91 4.25 -5.18 6.47
CA VAL A 91 4.08 -3.82 6.99
C VAL A 91 3.05 -3.04 6.15
N PHE A 92 3.13 -3.11 4.81
CA PHE A 92 2.14 -2.49 3.93
C PHE A 92 0.73 -3.07 4.13
N SER A 93 0.65 -4.37 4.31
CA SER A 93 -0.63 -5.06 4.43
C SER A 93 -1.34 -4.78 5.74
N VAL A 94 -0.60 -4.81 6.87
CA VAL A 94 -1.11 -4.47 8.21
C VAL A 94 -1.45 -2.99 8.28
N GLY A 95 -0.51 -2.14 7.83
CA GLY A 95 -0.67 -0.70 7.86
C GLY A 95 -1.86 -0.20 7.03
N ALA A 96 -2.13 -0.81 5.86
CA ALA A 96 -3.31 -0.46 5.07
C ALA A 96 -4.62 -0.74 5.82
N ILE A 97 -4.72 -1.85 6.57
CA ILE A 97 -5.92 -2.16 7.35
C ILE A 97 -6.04 -1.22 8.55
N LEU A 98 -4.94 -0.91 9.24
CA LEU A 98 -4.92 0.10 10.30
C LEU A 98 -5.36 1.47 9.77
N ALA A 99 -4.89 1.87 8.59
CA ALA A 99 -5.31 3.10 7.95
C ALA A 99 -6.82 3.12 7.67
N ILE A 100 -7.38 2.02 7.12
CA ILE A 100 -8.82 1.89 6.86
C ILE A 100 -9.63 1.88 8.18
N GLY A 101 -9.16 1.18 9.20
CA GLY A 101 -9.89 1.03 10.46
C GLY A 101 -9.81 2.24 11.39
N ILE A 102 -8.68 2.94 11.42
CA ILE A 102 -8.42 4.03 12.37
C ILE A 102 -8.45 5.40 11.69
N VAL A 103 -7.69 5.57 10.60
CA VAL A 103 -7.47 6.90 9.99
C VAL A 103 -8.66 7.32 9.13
N THR A 104 -9.16 6.40 8.30
CA THR A 104 -10.26 6.71 7.35
C THR A 104 -11.55 7.16 8.05
N PRO A 105 -12.04 6.54 9.13
CA PRO A 105 -13.27 7.00 9.79
C PRO A 105 -13.16 8.42 10.38
N VAL A 106 -11.95 8.85 10.70
CA VAL A 106 -11.67 10.18 11.26
C VAL A 106 -11.49 11.21 10.14
N MET A 107 -10.77 10.86 9.08
CA MET A 107 -10.43 11.78 8.00
C MET A 107 -11.47 11.86 6.88
N SER A 108 -12.31 10.83 6.68
CA SER A 108 -13.34 10.86 5.63
C SER A 108 -14.50 11.75 6.04
N ALA A 109 -14.77 12.77 5.24
CA ALA A 109 -15.96 13.61 5.43
C ALA A 109 -17.13 13.06 4.60
N PRO A 110 -18.40 13.33 5.00
CA PRO A 110 -19.58 12.88 4.26
C PRO A 110 -19.67 13.37 2.83
N LYS A 111 -19.12 14.56 2.53
CA LYS A 111 -19.05 15.14 1.17
C LYS A 111 -17.59 15.28 0.74
N GLY A 112 -17.22 14.75 -0.41
CA GLY A 112 -15.83 14.65 -0.88
C GLY A 112 -15.09 13.40 -0.41
N GLY A 113 -15.82 12.41 0.11
CA GLY A 113 -15.31 11.25 0.85
C GLY A 113 -14.31 10.37 0.11
N LYS A 114 -14.45 10.18 -1.21
CA LYS A 114 -13.54 9.27 -1.97
C LYS A 114 -12.10 9.77 -2.00
N PHE A 115 -11.89 11.06 -2.21
CA PHE A 115 -10.55 11.65 -2.24
C PHE A 115 -9.89 11.56 -0.85
N TRP A 116 -10.57 12.03 0.20
CA TRP A 116 -10.03 11.95 1.56
C TRP A 116 -9.90 10.52 2.08
N ALA A 117 -10.74 9.60 1.63
CA ALA A 117 -10.56 8.17 1.91
C ALA A 117 -9.26 7.64 1.26
N SER A 118 -8.96 8.01 0.01
CA SER A 118 -7.70 7.64 -0.65
C SER A 118 -6.48 8.25 0.07
N VAL A 119 -6.54 9.53 0.43
CA VAL A 119 -5.48 10.21 1.20
C VAL A 119 -5.28 9.53 2.56
N SER A 120 -6.36 9.22 3.28
CA SER A 120 -6.29 8.62 4.62
C SER A 120 -5.67 7.23 4.64
N ILE A 121 -5.78 6.47 3.56
CA ILE A 121 -5.14 5.15 3.42
C ILE A 121 -3.66 5.30 3.08
N GLN A 122 -3.32 6.24 2.18
CA GLN A 122 -1.94 6.43 1.75
C GLN A 122 -1.07 7.14 2.78
N LEU A 123 -1.62 8.14 3.47
CA LEU A 123 -0.86 8.99 4.37
C LEU A 123 -0.05 8.21 5.43
N PRO A 124 -0.63 7.24 6.16
CA PRO A 124 0.12 6.44 7.13
C PRO A 124 1.17 5.53 6.50
N MET A 125 1.05 5.27 5.18
CA MET A 125 1.99 4.41 4.46
C MET A 125 3.20 5.17 3.91
N LEU A 126 3.16 6.50 3.85
CA LEU A 126 4.24 7.30 3.27
C LEU A 126 5.62 7.05 3.92
N PRO A 127 5.77 6.99 5.27
CA PRO A 127 7.06 6.67 5.86
C PRO A 127 7.56 5.27 5.47
N VAL A 128 6.66 4.30 5.39
CA VAL A 128 7.00 2.93 5.00
C VAL A 128 7.43 2.86 3.53
N VAL A 129 6.76 3.62 2.65
CA VAL A 129 7.16 3.77 1.24
C VAL A 129 8.55 4.41 1.14
N ALA A 130 8.79 5.52 1.87
CA ALA A 130 10.07 6.20 1.89
C ALA A 130 11.21 5.31 2.42
N MET A 131 10.95 4.46 3.42
CA MET A 131 11.93 3.50 3.95
C MET A 131 12.30 2.40 2.96
N ASN A 132 11.34 1.92 2.16
CA ASN A 132 11.57 0.77 1.27
C ASN A 132 11.99 1.18 -0.14
N TYR A 133 11.53 2.33 -0.63
CA TYR A 133 11.77 2.79 -2.01
C TYR A 133 12.58 4.07 -2.11
N TYR A 134 12.79 4.77 -0.96
CA TYR A 134 13.56 6.02 -0.87
C TYR A 134 13.00 7.17 -1.71
N GLU A 135 11.76 7.02 -2.17
CA GLU A 135 11.05 8.00 -2.98
C GLU A 135 9.55 8.03 -2.63
N LEU A 136 8.92 9.16 -2.84
CA LEU A 136 7.49 9.35 -2.60
C LEU A 136 6.76 9.66 -3.90
N PRO A 137 5.80 8.83 -4.33
CA PRO A 137 4.97 9.07 -5.50
C PRO A 137 3.84 10.05 -5.13
N LEU A 138 4.02 11.35 -5.40
CA LEU A 138 3.05 12.38 -4.98
C LEU A 138 1.68 12.23 -5.65
N PHE A 139 1.63 11.77 -6.88
CA PHE A 139 0.39 11.60 -7.64
C PHE A 139 -0.32 10.26 -7.42
N ALA A 140 0.24 9.36 -6.59
CA ALA A 140 -0.34 8.04 -6.34
C ALA A 140 -1.77 8.11 -5.78
N VAL A 141 -2.13 9.18 -5.03
CA VAL A 141 -3.50 9.38 -4.55
C VAL A 141 -4.50 9.43 -5.70
N PHE A 142 -4.17 10.19 -6.76
CA PHE A 142 -5.05 10.34 -7.93
C PHE A 142 -5.12 9.06 -8.75
N VAL A 143 -3.99 8.39 -8.95
CA VAL A 143 -3.94 7.10 -9.65
C VAL A 143 -4.77 6.07 -8.91
N ASN A 144 -4.62 5.96 -7.59
CA ASN A 144 -5.36 5.01 -6.76
C ASN A 144 -6.87 5.27 -6.72
N LEU A 145 -7.31 6.52 -6.91
CA LEU A 145 -8.72 6.86 -7.00
C LEU A 145 -9.40 6.19 -8.22
N ILE A 146 -8.64 5.95 -9.28
CA ILE A 146 -9.10 5.28 -10.51
C ILE A 146 -8.82 3.77 -10.45
N VAL A 147 -7.62 3.40 -10.04
CA VAL A 147 -7.13 2.01 -10.05
C VAL A 147 -7.91 1.13 -9.07
N ILE A 148 -8.10 1.59 -7.82
CA ILE A 148 -8.74 0.77 -6.77
C ILE A 148 -10.18 0.36 -7.12
N PRO A 149 -11.07 1.25 -7.61
CA PRO A 149 -12.41 0.86 -8.02
C PRO A 149 -12.48 -0.10 -9.21
N ALA A 150 -11.47 -0.07 -10.09
CA ALA A 150 -11.44 -0.92 -11.28
C ALA A 150 -10.81 -2.30 -11.03
N LEU A 151 -10.09 -2.51 -9.90
CA LEU A 151 -9.49 -3.79 -9.53
C LEU A 151 -10.49 -4.97 -9.53
N PRO A 152 -11.72 -4.86 -9.01
CA PRO A 152 -12.67 -5.97 -9.05
C PRO A 152 -12.96 -6.48 -10.46
N VAL A 153 -12.98 -5.59 -11.48
CA VAL A 153 -13.18 -5.97 -12.88
C VAL A 153 -12.04 -6.87 -13.35
N VAL A 154 -10.79 -6.51 -13.03
CA VAL A 154 -9.61 -7.30 -13.39
C VAL A 154 -9.68 -8.69 -12.78
N PHE A 155 -9.99 -8.77 -11.48
CA PHE A 155 -10.04 -10.05 -10.77
C PHE A 155 -11.20 -10.93 -11.24
N ILE A 156 -12.40 -10.39 -11.37
CA ILE A 156 -13.57 -11.16 -11.78
C ILE A 156 -13.41 -11.65 -13.22
N SER A 157 -13.02 -10.77 -14.14
CA SER A 157 -12.86 -11.17 -15.55
C SER A 157 -11.67 -12.13 -15.73
N GLY A 158 -10.56 -11.94 -15.00
CA GLY A 158 -9.43 -12.86 -15.00
C GLY A 158 -9.82 -14.26 -14.50
N LEU A 159 -10.57 -14.34 -13.40
CA LEU A 159 -11.04 -15.62 -12.86
C LEU A 159 -12.02 -16.32 -13.82
N LEU A 160 -12.97 -15.57 -14.40
CA LEU A 160 -13.91 -16.11 -15.38
C LEU A 160 -13.19 -16.57 -16.65
N ALA A 161 -12.20 -15.80 -17.12
CA ALA A 161 -11.39 -16.15 -18.27
C ALA A 161 -10.57 -17.42 -18.05
N SER A 162 -10.00 -17.60 -16.84
CA SER A 162 -9.28 -18.81 -16.47
C SER A 162 -10.19 -20.03 -16.48
N ALA A 163 -11.40 -19.91 -15.90
CA ALA A 163 -12.38 -20.99 -15.91
C ALA A 163 -12.88 -21.33 -17.34
N ALA A 164 -13.16 -20.31 -18.15
CA ALA A 164 -13.61 -20.49 -19.52
C ALA A 164 -12.50 -21.03 -20.45
N GLY A 165 -11.25 -20.67 -20.16
CA GLY A 165 -10.07 -21.18 -20.89
C GLY A 165 -9.91 -22.69 -20.81
N CYS A 166 -10.42 -23.31 -19.74
CA CYS A 166 -10.45 -24.78 -19.62
C CYS A 166 -11.37 -25.43 -20.68
N PHE A 167 -12.37 -24.71 -21.18
CA PHE A 167 -13.31 -25.20 -22.21
C PHE A 167 -12.90 -24.81 -23.62
N GLY A 168 -11.99 -23.85 -23.78
CA GLY A 168 -11.47 -23.41 -25.07
C GLY A 168 -10.82 -22.03 -25.04
N VAL A 169 -9.95 -21.79 -26.02
CA VAL A 169 -9.16 -20.55 -26.09
C VAL A 169 -10.04 -19.32 -26.41
N MET A 170 -11.06 -19.50 -27.26
CA MET A 170 -11.94 -18.41 -27.70
C MET A 170 -12.76 -17.82 -26.55
N PRO A 171 -13.52 -18.59 -25.74
CA PRO A 171 -14.26 -18.05 -24.61
C PRO A 171 -13.33 -17.42 -23.56
N GLY A 172 -12.12 -18.00 -23.33
CA GLY A 172 -11.12 -17.41 -22.47
C GLY A 172 -10.66 -16.02 -22.93
N LYS A 173 -10.35 -15.85 -24.22
CA LYS A 173 -9.96 -14.56 -24.79
C LYS A 173 -11.05 -13.50 -24.69
N LEU A 174 -12.30 -13.87 -24.90
CA LEU A 174 -13.43 -12.93 -24.80
C LEU A 174 -13.61 -12.42 -23.36
N LEU A 175 -13.52 -13.32 -22.38
CA LEU A 175 -13.72 -12.98 -20.96
C LEU A 175 -12.53 -12.26 -20.32
N VAL A 176 -11.30 -12.40 -20.87
CA VAL A 176 -10.12 -11.67 -20.37
C VAL A 176 -10.08 -10.23 -20.88
N PHE A 177 -10.82 -9.90 -21.96
CA PHE A 177 -10.76 -8.59 -22.58
C PHE A 177 -11.01 -7.41 -21.63
N PRO A 178 -12.01 -7.45 -20.69
CA PRO A 178 -12.19 -6.37 -19.73
C PRO A 178 -10.99 -6.19 -18.79
N ALA A 179 -10.36 -7.30 -18.34
CA ALA A 179 -9.13 -7.21 -17.54
C ALA A 179 -8.00 -6.58 -18.33
N PHE A 180 -7.80 -7.00 -19.58
CA PHE A 180 -6.78 -6.44 -20.47
C PHE A 180 -6.99 -4.93 -20.69
N ALA A 181 -8.22 -4.50 -20.96
CA ALA A 181 -8.54 -3.09 -21.17
C ALA A 181 -8.24 -2.23 -19.93
N VAL A 182 -8.60 -2.72 -18.73
CA VAL A 182 -8.29 -2.03 -17.47
C VAL A 182 -6.79 -1.99 -17.20
N LEU A 183 -6.06 -3.08 -17.41
CA LEU A 183 -4.61 -3.12 -17.23
C LEU A 183 -3.89 -2.18 -18.21
N LYS A 184 -4.37 -2.12 -19.47
CA LYS A 184 -3.84 -1.18 -20.46
C LYS A 184 -4.12 0.28 -20.08
N LEU A 185 -5.31 0.55 -19.52
CA LEU A 185 -5.63 1.86 -18.95
C LEU A 185 -4.65 2.22 -17.81
N TYR A 186 -4.31 1.28 -16.92
CA TYR A 186 -3.34 1.51 -15.85
C TYR A 186 -1.95 1.83 -16.39
N GLU A 187 -1.48 1.07 -17.39
CA GLU A 187 -0.19 1.31 -18.04
C GLU A 187 -0.12 2.73 -18.62
N VAL A 188 -1.16 3.14 -19.35
CA VAL A 188 -1.24 4.48 -19.93
C VAL A 188 -1.28 5.56 -18.84
N LEU A 189 -2.12 5.39 -17.81
CA LEU A 189 -2.22 6.35 -16.70
C LEU A 189 -0.90 6.50 -15.96
N CYS A 190 -0.26 5.40 -15.61
CA CYS A 190 1.05 5.42 -14.94
C CYS A 190 2.12 6.07 -15.85
N GLY A 191 2.14 5.73 -17.13
CA GLY A 191 3.06 6.33 -18.10
C GLY A 191 2.86 7.84 -18.28
N LEU A 192 1.62 8.33 -18.25
CA LEU A 192 1.33 9.76 -18.29
C LEU A 192 1.76 10.47 -16.99
N VAL A 193 1.45 9.87 -15.84
CA VAL A 193 1.82 10.43 -14.54
C VAL A 193 3.34 10.50 -14.38
N MET A 194 4.08 9.50 -14.81
CA MET A 194 5.54 9.47 -14.74
C MET A 194 6.23 10.56 -15.59
N LYS A 195 5.54 11.11 -16.60
CA LYS A 195 6.04 12.24 -17.39
C LYS A 195 5.85 13.59 -16.70
N LEU A 196 5.04 13.67 -15.65
CA LEU A 196 4.82 14.92 -14.93
C LEU A 196 6.03 15.27 -14.07
N PRO A 197 6.46 16.53 -14.02
CA PRO A 197 7.52 16.96 -13.12
C PRO A 197 7.07 16.74 -11.66
N GLY A 198 7.95 16.11 -10.86
CA GLY A 198 7.61 15.79 -9.46
C GLY A 198 6.69 14.57 -9.28
N ALA A 199 6.54 13.72 -10.30
CA ALA A 199 5.76 12.47 -10.18
C ALA A 199 6.26 11.58 -9.04
N SER A 200 7.57 11.49 -8.90
CA SER A 200 8.26 10.85 -7.79
C SER A 200 9.33 11.80 -7.24
N VAL A 201 9.39 11.95 -5.94
CA VAL A 201 10.38 12.77 -5.26
C VAL A 201 11.28 11.88 -4.45
N ILE A 202 12.58 11.88 -4.77
CA ILE A 202 13.60 11.12 -4.03
C ILE A 202 13.81 11.82 -2.69
N THR A 203 13.44 11.16 -1.60
CA THR A 203 13.54 11.66 -0.23
C THR A 203 14.79 11.18 0.49
N GLY A 204 15.40 10.11 0.00
CA GLY A 204 16.39 9.35 0.76
C GLY A 204 15.73 8.47 1.82
N ALA A 205 16.54 7.72 2.55
CA ALA A 205 16.08 6.97 3.72
C ALA A 205 15.73 7.95 4.85
N PRO A 206 14.47 7.95 5.35
CA PRO A 206 14.12 8.82 6.47
C PRO A 206 14.75 8.32 7.77
N ASP A 207 15.32 9.22 8.55
CA ASP A 207 15.85 8.91 9.87
C ASP A 207 14.74 8.45 10.83
N GLY A 208 15.07 7.58 11.78
CA GLY A 208 14.11 7.05 12.75
C GLY A 208 13.36 8.13 13.53
N TYR A 209 14.02 9.26 13.88
CA TYR A 209 13.36 10.37 14.57
C TYR A 209 12.27 11.05 13.70
N ARG A 210 12.44 11.11 12.37
CA ARG A 210 11.45 11.68 11.45
C ARG A 210 10.22 10.80 11.35
N ILE A 211 10.43 9.48 11.31
CA ILE A 211 9.35 8.50 11.31
C ILE A 211 8.55 8.62 12.61
N PHE A 212 9.26 8.70 13.75
CA PHE A 212 8.64 8.93 15.04
C PHE A 212 7.84 10.23 15.07
N LEU A 213 8.46 11.34 14.64
CA LEU A 213 7.81 12.66 14.57
C LEU A 213 6.57 12.64 13.66
N PHE A 214 6.67 11.98 12.50
CA PHE A 214 5.55 11.83 11.58
C PHE A 214 4.36 11.15 12.25
N TYR A 215 4.56 9.99 12.88
CA TYR A 215 3.47 9.27 13.54
C TYR A 215 2.98 9.97 14.81
N ALA A 216 3.83 10.65 15.55
CA ALA A 216 3.43 11.46 16.71
C ALA A 216 2.52 12.63 16.29
N VAL A 217 2.92 13.38 15.27
CA VAL A 217 2.13 14.48 14.71
C VAL A 217 0.82 13.98 14.11
N MET A 218 0.87 12.87 13.34
CA MET A 218 -0.32 12.24 12.78
C MET A 218 -1.29 11.81 13.88
N SER A 219 -0.81 11.18 14.95
CA SER A 219 -1.65 10.78 16.09
C SER A 219 -2.29 11.99 16.78
N GLY A 220 -1.55 13.08 16.96
CA GLY A 220 -2.09 14.33 17.49
C GLY A 220 -3.22 14.91 16.62
N PHE A 221 -3.03 14.91 15.29
CA PHE A 221 -4.10 15.32 14.36
C PHE A 221 -5.32 14.39 14.41
N LEU A 222 -5.11 13.08 14.47
CA LEU A 222 -6.23 12.13 14.58
C LEU A 222 -7.04 12.34 15.86
N VAL A 223 -6.38 12.55 16.98
CA VAL A 223 -7.06 12.88 18.25
C VAL A 223 -7.85 14.18 18.12
N ALA A 224 -7.23 15.26 17.61
CA ALA A 224 -7.88 16.56 17.42
C ALA A 224 -9.10 16.45 16.49
N PHE A 225 -8.99 15.74 15.37
CA PHE A 225 -10.12 15.50 14.46
C PHE A 225 -11.22 14.65 15.09
N SER A 226 -10.85 13.63 15.86
CA SER A 226 -11.82 12.76 16.57
C SER A 226 -12.62 13.55 17.60
N LEU A 227 -11.95 14.38 18.41
CA LEU A 227 -12.60 15.25 19.39
C LEU A 227 -13.52 16.26 18.71
N LYS A 228 -13.05 16.89 17.62
CA LYS A 228 -13.87 17.81 16.83
C LYS A 228 -15.10 17.14 16.23
N LYS A 229 -14.96 15.92 15.70
CA LYS A 229 -16.05 15.13 15.15
C LYS A 229 -17.10 14.87 16.24
N ARG A 230 -16.68 14.41 17.43
CA ARG A 230 -17.58 14.21 18.58
C ARG A 230 -18.30 15.50 18.99
N ALA A 231 -17.59 16.63 19.05
CA ALA A 231 -18.18 17.91 19.39
C ALA A 231 -19.27 18.35 18.38
N ILE A 232 -19.09 18.02 17.08
CA ILE A 232 -20.10 18.29 16.05
C ILE A 232 -21.31 17.34 16.21
N GLU A 233 -21.06 16.05 16.49
CA GLU A 233 -22.11 15.05 16.73
C GLU A 233 -22.94 15.39 17.97
N CYS A 234 -22.35 15.98 19.00
CA CYS A 234 -23.03 16.47 20.20
C CYS A 234 -23.69 17.86 20.02
N GLY A 235 -23.65 18.45 18.83
CA GLY A 235 -24.27 19.76 18.56
C GLY A 235 -23.53 20.96 19.16
N LEU A 236 -22.33 20.76 19.70
CA LEU A 236 -21.53 21.83 20.36
C LEU A 236 -20.79 22.74 19.37
N LYS A 237 -20.68 22.36 18.11
CA LYS A 237 -19.99 23.13 17.05
C LYS A 237 -20.71 23.04 15.72
N GLU A 238 -20.68 24.14 14.98
CA GLU A 238 -21.22 24.25 13.65
C GLU A 238 -20.37 23.46 12.62
N LYS A 239 -21.04 22.83 11.67
CA LYS A 239 -20.43 21.95 10.67
C LYS A 239 -19.89 22.74 9.47
N SER A 240 -18.83 23.48 9.63
CA SER A 240 -18.13 24.12 8.49
C SER A 240 -17.29 23.12 7.72
N GLN A 241 -17.79 22.66 6.56
CA GLN A 241 -17.11 21.68 5.69
C GLN A 241 -15.80 22.23 5.10
N ILE A 242 -15.78 23.52 4.78
CA ILE A 242 -14.60 24.19 4.21
C ILE A 242 -13.46 24.17 5.23
N LEU A 243 -13.73 24.60 6.46
CA LEU A 243 -12.73 24.62 7.52
C LEU A 243 -12.17 23.21 7.81
N TYR A 244 -13.02 22.19 7.75
CA TYR A 244 -12.60 20.80 7.95
C TYR A 244 -11.69 20.30 6.81
N SER A 245 -11.98 20.71 5.57
CA SER A 245 -11.14 20.35 4.40
C SER A 245 -9.80 21.06 4.41
N VAL A 246 -9.78 22.34 4.79
CA VAL A 246 -8.54 23.13 4.93
C VAL A 246 -7.64 22.51 6.02
N GLN A 247 -8.19 22.17 7.18
CA GLN A 247 -7.42 21.56 8.26
C GLN A 247 -6.80 20.22 7.85
N ARG A 248 -7.53 19.37 7.08
CA ARG A 248 -6.97 18.11 6.54
C ARG A 248 -5.88 18.39 5.52
N GLY A 249 -6.06 19.38 4.66
CA GLY A 249 -5.04 19.81 3.72
C GLY A 249 -3.76 20.26 4.43
N VAL A 250 -3.88 21.11 5.45
CA VAL A 250 -2.75 21.55 6.28
C VAL A 250 -2.08 20.37 6.97
N CYS A 251 -2.85 19.46 7.58
CA CYS A 251 -2.31 18.23 8.19
C CYS A 251 -1.49 17.43 7.20
N THR A 252 -2.05 17.16 6.01
CA THR A 252 -1.36 16.40 4.95
C THR A 252 -0.09 17.11 4.50
N ALA A 253 -0.13 18.43 4.33
CA ALA A 253 1.03 19.24 3.94
C ALA A 253 2.15 19.20 4.99
N VAL A 254 1.80 19.31 6.27
CA VAL A 254 2.77 19.23 7.38
C VAL A 254 3.42 17.86 7.43
N LEU A 255 2.64 16.79 7.32
CA LEU A 255 3.16 15.43 7.33
C LEU A 255 4.06 15.15 6.12
N LEU A 256 3.71 15.64 4.93
CA LEU A 256 4.58 15.57 3.75
C LEU A 256 5.87 16.38 3.97
N ALA A 257 5.79 17.58 4.53
CA ALA A 257 6.97 18.41 4.80
C ALA A 257 7.97 17.71 5.72
N ILE A 258 7.50 16.98 6.75
CA ILE A 258 8.38 16.20 7.66
C ILE A 258 9.21 15.18 6.89
N LEU A 259 8.65 14.54 5.86
CA LEU A 259 9.35 13.54 5.06
C LEU A 259 10.22 14.16 3.95
N LEU A 260 9.79 15.31 3.38
CA LEU A 260 10.46 15.94 2.25
C LEU A 260 11.67 16.80 2.67
N VAL A 261 11.69 17.33 3.89
CA VAL A 261 12.82 18.13 4.38
C VAL A 261 14.05 17.22 4.52
N LYS A 262 15.06 17.50 3.72
CA LYS A 262 16.33 16.77 3.78
C LYS A 262 17.24 17.35 4.87
N PRO A 263 17.97 16.54 5.65
CA PRO A 263 19.00 17.04 6.54
C PRO A 263 20.13 17.66 5.73
N LYS A 264 20.88 18.57 6.37
CA LYS A 264 22.13 19.04 5.80
C LYS A 264 23.09 17.85 5.66
N THR A 265 23.61 17.67 4.49
CA THR A 265 24.54 16.56 4.20
C THR A 265 25.97 17.03 4.42
N ALA A 266 26.73 16.27 5.19
CA ALA A 266 28.18 16.41 5.30
C ALA A 266 28.89 15.83 4.05
N ALA A 267 30.16 16.16 3.88
CA ALA A 267 31.00 15.48 2.91
C ALA A 267 31.03 13.97 3.21
N GLN A 268 30.91 13.15 2.17
CA GLN A 268 30.78 11.69 2.31
C GLN A 268 31.55 11.01 1.19
N LEU A 269 32.36 10.01 1.53
CA LEU A 269 33.03 9.11 0.62
C LEU A 269 32.53 7.70 0.85
N ASP A 270 31.97 7.07 -0.15
CA ASP A 270 31.52 5.68 -0.09
C ASP A 270 32.21 4.86 -1.19
N ILE A 271 32.63 3.66 -0.80
CA ILE A 271 33.16 2.65 -1.71
C ILE A 271 32.09 1.55 -1.80
N LEU A 272 31.55 1.35 -2.99
CA LEU A 272 30.48 0.39 -3.22
C LEU A 272 31.06 -0.98 -3.58
N ASP A 273 30.48 -2.04 -3.06
CA ASP A 273 30.76 -3.39 -3.51
C ASP A 273 30.11 -3.62 -4.88
N VAL A 274 30.87 -3.38 -5.90
CA VAL A 274 30.49 -3.59 -7.31
C VAL A 274 30.97 -4.93 -7.87
N GLY A 275 31.65 -5.75 -7.09
CA GLY A 275 32.34 -6.97 -7.52
C GLY A 275 33.73 -6.65 -8.11
N GLN A 276 34.06 -7.24 -9.27
CA GLN A 276 35.31 -6.88 -9.98
C GLN A 276 35.14 -5.53 -10.70
N GLY A 277 35.64 -4.46 -10.12
CA GLY A 277 35.59 -3.09 -10.57
C GLY A 277 35.64 -2.14 -9.38
N ASP A 278 35.76 -0.85 -9.65
CA ASP A 278 35.77 0.21 -8.67
C ASP A 278 34.46 0.97 -8.73
N GLY A 279 33.84 1.22 -7.57
CA GLY A 279 32.64 2.04 -7.46
C GLY A 279 32.84 3.05 -6.33
N ILE A 280 33.35 4.23 -6.64
CA ILE A 280 33.66 5.26 -5.64
C ILE A 280 32.69 6.42 -5.82
N PHE A 281 31.94 6.70 -4.75
CA PHE A 281 31.04 7.83 -4.68
C PHE A 281 31.59 8.88 -3.72
N TYR A 282 31.63 10.13 -4.18
CA TYR A 282 32.03 11.25 -3.35
C TYR A 282 30.99 12.38 -3.42
N ARG A 283 30.55 12.83 -2.25
CA ARG A 283 29.70 14.00 -2.09
C ARG A 283 30.45 15.10 -1.38
N PHE A 284 30.50 16.28 -2.00
CA PHE A 284 31.06 17.48 -1.43
C PHE A 284 30.11 18.14 -0.43
N GLU A 285 30.61 18.99 0.44
CA GLU A 285 29.79 19.82 1.35
C GLU A 285 28.85 20.77 0.57
N SER A 286 29.23 21.16 -0.65
CA SER A 286 28.39 21.92 -1.56
C SER A 286 27.13 21.18 -2.04
N GLY A 287 27.07 19.87 -1.82
CA GLY A 287 26.01 19.00 -2.34
C GLY A 287 26.28 18.41 -3.72
N THR A 288 27.36 18.82 -4.39
CA THR A 288 27.80 18.22 -5.65
C THR A 288 28.23 16.77 -5.42
N CYS A 289 27.86 15.88 -6.34
CA CYS A 289 28.17 14.46 -6.25
C CYS A 289 28.93 13.99 -7.46
N ILE A 290 29.99 13.23 -7.25
CA ILE A 290 30.80 12.61 -8.30
C ILE A 290 30.76 11.09 -8.08
N PHE A 291 30.67 10.35 -9.17
CA PHE A 291 30.79 8.90 -9.19
C PHE A 291 31.96 8.51 -10.09
N ILE A 292 32.91 7.76 -9.56
CA ILE A 292 34.11 7.32 -10.27
C ILE A 292 33.97 5.82 -10.49
N ASP A 293 34.03 5.41 -11.72
CA ASP A 293 33.88 4.05 -12.24
C ASP A 293 32.66 3.30 -11.65
N GLY A 294 31.70 3.01 -12.48
CA GLY A 294 30.48 2.27 -12.11
C GLY A 294 30.40 0.93 -12.85
N GLY A 295 31.53 0.46 -13.37
CA GLY A 295 31.63 -0.80 -14.10
C GLY A 295 31.83 -2.01 -13.19
N SER A 296 31.41 -3.17 -13.67
CA SER A 296 31.75 -4.47 -13.10
C SER A 296 31.79 -5.51 -14.20
N SER A 297 32.82 -6.35 -14.19
CA SER A 297 32.88 -7.50 -15.09
C SER A 297 31.99 -8.64 -14.66
N ASP A 298 31.65 -8.74 -13.37
CA ASP A 298 30.95 -9.88 -12.78
C ASP A 298 29.45 -9.67 -12.62
N ARG A 299 29.02 -8.41 -12.37
CA ARG A 299 27.61 -8.09 -12.06
C ARG A 299 26.93 -7.41 -13.25
N LYS A 300 25.92 -8.08 -13.79
CA LYS A 300 25.04 -7.48 -14.81
C LYS A 300 24.05 -6.51 -14.16
N GLN A 301 23.71 -5.43 -14.87
CA GLN A 301 22.73 -4.41 -14.42
C GLN A 301 23.13 -3.72 -13.09
N LEU A 302 24.42 -3.46 -12.89
CA LEU A 302 24.94 -2.82 -11.70
C LEU A 302 24.25 -1.46 -11.43
N GLY A 303 24.00 -0.69 -12.48
CA GLY A 303 23.32 0.61 -12.40
C GLY A 303 21.94 0.50 -11.76
N GLU A 304 21.14 -0.49 -12.16
CA GLU A 304 19.77 -0.67 -11.66
C GLU A 304 19.72 -1.33 -10.28
N ASN A 305 20.62 -2.28 -10.02
CA ASN A 305 20.53 -3.11 -8.82
C ASN A 305 21.35 -2.61 -7.63
N VAL A 306 22.40 -1.80 -7.87
CA VAL A 306 23.31 -1.30 -6.82
C VAL A 306 23.37 0.22 -6.80
N ILE A 307 23.74 0.85 -7.93
CA ILE A 307 24.00 2.30 -7.96
C ILE A 307 22.71 3.10 -7.76
N MET A 308 21.65 2.78 -8.48
CA MET A 308 20.39 3.52 -8.39
C MET A 308 19.75 3.42 -6.99
N PRO A 309 19.64 2.24 -6.35
CA PRO A 309 19.19 2.12 -4.96
C PRO A 309 20.07 2.89 -3.97
N PHE A 310 21.40 2.86 -4.15
CA PHE A 310 22.34 3.61 -3.32
C PHE A 310 22.13 5.13 -3.44
N LEU A 311 21.99 5.65 -4.66
CA LEU A 311 21.71 7.07 -4.89
C LEU A 311 20.38 7.50 -4.31
N LYS A 312 19.34 6.69 -4.52
CA LYS A 312 18.01 6.94 -3.92
C LYS A 312 18.07 6.91 -2.39
N TYR A 313 18.76 5.94 -1.79
CA TYR A 313 18.96 5.85 -0.35
C TYR A 313 19.57 7.13 0.22
N ASN A 314 20.60 7.66 -0.43
CA ASN A 314 21.28 8.90 -0.05
C ASN A 314 20.54 10.18 -0.46
N GLY A 315 19.38 10.07 -1.08
CA GLY A 315 18.56 11.22 -1.51
C GLY A 315 19.13 12.03 -2.65
N ILE A 316 19.97 11.40 -3.49
CA ILE A 316 20.67 12.06 -4.60
C ILE A 316 19.78 12.00 -5.84
N GLN A 317 19.56 13.15 -6.48
CA GLN A 317 18.71 13.27 -7.67
C GLN A 317 19.51 13.31 -8.98
N SER A 318 20.73 13.82 -8.93
CA SER A 318 21.60 13.95 -10.09
C SER A 318 23.07 13.80 -9.69
N ILE A 319 23.86 13.27 -10.57
CA ILE A 319 25.32 13.19 -10.48
C ILE A 319 25.88 14.17 -11.51
N SER A 320 26.93 14.88 -11.16
CA SER A 320 27.63 15.81 -12.04
C SER A 320 28.72 15.10 -12.82
#